data_42eacce1bdfa2dd0562400410b3c0333
#
_entry.id   42eacce1bdfa2dd0562400410b3c0333
#
_cell.length_a   1.000
_cell.length_b   1.000
_cell.length_c   1.000
_cell.angle_alpha   90.00
_cell.angle_beta   90.00
_cell.angle_gamma   90.00
#
_symmetry.space_group_name_H-M   'P 1'
#
loop_
_entity.id
_entity.type
_entity.pdbx_description
1 polymer ?
#
loop_
_entity_poly.entity_id
_entity_poly.type
_entity_poly.pdbx_seq_one_letter_code
_entity_poly.pdbx_strand_id
1 'polypeptide(L)'
;MRRNEGRETITELINWDRGQAASERLAGKILEVEGFENIDPSHPTGGPDGGKDFICSFNGKKWIGAVYFPKGSKPFSDVKNKFKHDLKGITANNVAGIAFITNQEITISNRKILENLVGETDLRIYHLERIANLLDSPKMYGVRL
;
A
#
# COMPACT_ATOMS: atom_id res chain seq x y z
N MET A 1 27.37 5.49 7.07
CA MET A 1 26.17 5.56 7.92
C MET A 1 25.36 4.26 7.79
N ARG A 2 24.93 3.75 8.91
CA ARG A 2 24.16 2.51 8.93
C ARG A 2 22.70 2.75 8.62
N ARG A 3 22.11 1.92 7.78
CA ARG A 3 20.67 1.94 7.51
C ARG A 3 19.94 1.13 8.57
N ASN A 4 18.66 1.45 8.73
CA ASN A 4 17.76 0.53 9.42
C ASN A 4 17.58 -0.70 8.56
N GLU A 5 17.64 -1.86 9.15
CA GLU A 5 17.49 -3.11 8.43
C GLU A 5 16.64 -4.08 9.22
N GLY A 6 15.91 -4.93 8.50
CA GLY A 6 15.16 -6.03 9.08
C GLY A 6 14.26 -5.61 10.23
N ARG A 7 14.65 -6.01 11.44
CA ARG A 7 13.82 -5.81 12.62
C ARG A 7 13.52 -4.33 12.91
N GLU A 8 14.50 -3.46 12.74
CA GLU A 8 14.29 -2.04 13.00
C GLU A 8 13.29 -1.44 12.03
N THR A 9 13.41 -1.79 10.76
CA THR A 9 12.49 -1.32 9.73
C THR A 9 11.08 -1.81 10.01
N ILE A 10 10.93 -3.08 10.36
CA ILE A 10 9.64 -3.68 10.68
C ILE A 10 9.01 -2.96 11.87
N THR A 11 9.79 -2.71 12.93
CA THR A 11 9.30 -2.03 14.11
C THR A 11 8.80 -0.63 13.80
N GLU A 12 9.54 0.13 13.00
CA GLU A 12 9.13 1.47 12.61
C GLU A 12 7.87 1.48 11.76
N LEU A 13 7.74 0.51 10.88
CA LEU A 13 6.56 0.40 10.02
C LEU A 13 5.31 0.04 10.83
N ILE A 14 5.41 -1.00 11.67
CA ILE A 14 4.22 -1.48 12.40
C ILE A 14 3.77 -0.47 13.46
N ASN A 15 4.70 0.27 14.04
CA ASN A 15 4.39 1.30 15.03
C ASN A 15 4.24 2.69 14.40
N TRP A 16 3.76 2.73 13.18
CA TRP A 16 3.66 3.96 12.40
C TRP A 16 3.02 5.09 13.18
N ASP A 17 3.76 6.17 13.39
CA ASP A 17 3.29 7.35 14.12
C ASP A 17 3.54 8.65 13.33
N ARG A 18 3.83 8.53 12.05
CA ARG A 18 4.20 9.66 11.19
C ARG A 18 3.00 10.26 10.46
N GLY A 19 1.84 9.67 10.62
CA GLY A 19 0.61 10.20 10.09
C GLY A 19 0.30 9.77 8.66
N GLN A 20 -0.83 10.24 8.20
CA GLN A 20 -1.42 9.86 6.92
C GLN A 20 -0.59 10.35 5.73
N ALA A 21 -0.18 11.61 5.75
CA ALA A 21 0.56 12.18 4.63
C ALA A 21 1.89 11.46 4.41
N ALA A 22 2.58 11.09 5.50
CA ALA A 22 3.84 10.38 5.40
C ALA A 22 3.65 8.97 4.83
N SER A 23 2.57 8.28 5.21
CA SER A 23 2.29 6.95 4.68
C SER A 23 1.98 7.02 3.18
N GLU A 24 1.28 8.05 2.76
CA GLU A 24 0.98 8.23 1.33
C GLU A 24 2.25 8.52 0.53
N ARG A 25 3.14 9.34 1.07
CA ARG A 25 4.43 9.59 0.40
C ARG A 25 5.25 8.33 0.28
N LEU A 26 5.30 7.53 1.33
CA LEU A 26 6.02 6.26 1.28
C LEU A 26 5.41 5.32 0.26
N ALA A 27 4.09 5.20 0.26
CA ALA A 27 3.39 4.35 -0.71
C ALA A 27 3.68 4.80 -2.15
N GLY A 28 3.68 6.09 -2.40
CA GLY A 28 4.02 6.63 -3.72
C GLY A 28 5.42 6.26 -4.15
N LYS A 29 6.39 6.31 -3.23
CA LYS A 29 7.76 5.91 -3.54
C LYS A 29 7.87 4.41 -3.82
N ILE A 30 7.15 3.60 -3.08
CA ILE A 30 7.13 2.15 -3.31
C ILE A 30 6.60 1.86 -4.72
N LEU A 31 5.48 2.48 -5.08
CA LEU A 31 4.89 2.28 -6.39
C LEU A 31 5.86 2.71 -7.51
N GLU A 32 6.51 3.84 -7.34
CA GLU A 32 7.48 4.34 -8.31
C GLU A 32 8.63 3.34 -8.51
N VAL A 33 9.20 2.84 -7.42
CA VAL A 33 10.29 1.88 -7.47
C VAL A 33 9.85 0.56 -8.10
N GLU A 34 8.58 0.19 -7.93
CA GLU A 34 8.03 -1.05 -8.46
C GLU A 34 7.54 -0.94 -9.90
N GLY A 35 7.76 0.19 -10.53
CA GLY A 35 7.48 0.34 -11.96
C GLY A 35 6.15 0.99 -12.30
N PHE A 36 5.43 1.49 -11.32
CA PHE A 36 4.20 2.23 -11.59
C PHE A 36 4.55 3.64 -12.05
N GLU A 37 3.74 4.18 -12.94
CA GLU A 37 3.96 5.50 -13.53
C GLU A 37 2.74 6.40 -13.30
N ASN A 38 2.95 7.70 -13.50
CA ASN A 38 1.86 8.70 -13.42
C ASN A 38 1.10 8.61 -12.10
N ILE A 39 1.85 8.56 -11.01
CA ILE A 39 1.28 8.35 -9.66
C ILE A 39 0.75 9.68 -9.13
N ASP A 40 -0.57 9.76 -8.99
CA ASP A 40 -1.24 10.97 -8.48
C ASP A 40 -2.21 10.63 -7.36
N PRO A 41 -2.27 11.45 -6.29
CA PRO A 41 -3.32 11.28 -5.29
C PRO A 41 -4.67 11.57 -5.92
N SER A 42 -5.65 10.68 -5.72
CA SER A 42 -6.97 10.85 -6.32
C SER A 42 -7.79 11.93 -5.62
N HIS A 43 -7.51 12.17 -4.34
CA HIS A 43 -8.21 13.19 -3.54
C HIS A 43 -7.22 13.95 -2.69
N PRO A 44 -6.58 14.97 -3.24
CA PRO A 44 -5.56 15.70 -2.49
C PRO A 44 -6.09 16.37 -1.22
N THR A 45 -7.39 16.59 -1.13
CA THR A 45 -8.00 17.18 0.07
C THR A 45 -8.59 16.14 1.01
N GLY A 46 -8.39 14.86 0.73
CA GLY A 46 -8.90 13.80 1.56
C GLY A 46 -10.42 13.70 1.53
N GLY A 47 -11.01 13.31 0.43
CA GLY A 47 -12.46 13.18 0.31
C GLY A 47 -13.10 12.35 1.41
N PRO A 48 -14.39 12.00 1.30
CA PRO A 48 -15.11 11.29 2.36
C PRO A 48 -14.45 10.02 2.83
N ASP A 49 -13.67 9.38 1.96
CA ASP A 49 -12.95 8.15 2.29
C ASP A 49 -11.55 8.41 2.79
N GLY A 50 -11.24 9.66 3.11
CA GLY A 50 -9.92 10.03 3.58
C GLY A 50 -8.90 10.25 2.49
N GLY A 51 -9.28 10.13 1.23
CA GLY A 51 -8.43 10.46 0.10
C GLY A 51 -7.12 9.71 0.06
N LYS A 52 -7.13 8.42 0.30
CA LYS A 52 -5.93 7.63 0.47
C LYS A 52 -5.51 6.89 -0.77
N ASP A 53 -6.24 7.04 -1.84
CA ASP A 53 -5.99 6.29 -3.05
C ASP A 53 -5.12 7.07 -4.01
N PHE A 54 -4.32 6.34 -4.75
CA PHE A 54 -3.54 6.87 -5.85
C PHE A 54 -4.13 6.38 -7.16
N ILE A 55 -4.14 7.27 -8.14
CA ILE A 55 -4.37 6.86 -9.53
C ILE A 55 -3.01 6.74 -10.17
N CYS A 56 -2.76 5.64 -10.86
CA CYS A 56 -1.48 5.41 -11.50
C CYS A 56 -1.65 4.50 -12.71
N SER A 57 -0.56 4.22 -13.40
CA SER A 57 -0.58 3.28 -14.51
C SER A 57 0.52 2.23 -14.35
N PHE A 58 0.26 1.05 -14.87
CA PHE A 58 1.22 -0.03 -14.88
C PHE A 58 1.08 -0.77 -16.20
N ASN A 59 2.18 -0.88 -16.94
CA ASN A 59 2.17 -1.46 -18.30
C ASN A 59 1.12 -0.78 -19.19
N GLY A 60 0.98 0.52 -19.04
CA GLY A 60 0.05 1.30 -19.86
C GLY A 60 -1.42 1.18 -19.48
N LYS A 61 -1.73 0.48 -18.38
CA LYS A 61 -3.09 0.28 -17.93
C LYS A 61 -3.33 1.03 -16.62
N LYS A 62 -4.58 1.44 -16.41
CA LYS A 62 -4.95 2.18 -15.21
C LYS A 62 -5.00 1.27 -13.98
N TRP A 63 -4.35 1.69 -12.92
CA TRP A 63 -4.34 1.03 -11.61
C TRP A 63 -4.69 2.01 -10.52
N ILE A 64 -5.15 1.50 -9.40
CA ILE A 64 -5.37 2.31 -8.20
C ILE A 64 -4.53 1.74 -7.08
N GLY A 65 -3.87 2.63 -6.32
CA GLY A 65 -3.15 2.27 -5.11
C GLY A 65 -3.97 2.65 -3.89
N ALA A 66 -4.18 1.72 -2.99
CA ALA A 66 -4.89 1.95 -1.73
C ALA A 66 -3.91 1.78 -0.58
N VAL A 67 -3.96 2.67 0.41
CA VAL A 67 -2.99 2.75 1.51
C VAL A 67 -3.70 2.57 2.84
N TYR A 68 -3.16 1.68 3.68
CA TYR A 68 -3.68 1.43 5.01
C TYR A 68 -2.53 1.25 6.00
N PHE A 69 -2.23 2.32 6.76
CA PHE A 69 -1.13 2.33 7.73
C PHE A 69 -1.62 2.70 9.12
N PRO A 70 -2.36 1.84 9.80
CA PRO A 70 -2.73 2.10 11.18
C PRO A 70 -1.52 1.92 12.09
N LYS A 71 -1.58 2.48 13.29
CA LYS A 71 -0.56 2.28 14.29
C LYS A 71 -0.77 0.94 14.99
N GLY A 72 0.26 0.12 15.00
CA GLY A 72 0.24 -1.17 15.65
C GLY A 72 -0.37 -2.28 14.81
N SER A 73 -0.20 -3.51 15.27
CA SER A 73 -0.73 -4.68 14.59
C SER A 73 -2.25 -4.76 14.76
N LYS A 74 -2.94 -5.03 13.65
CA LYS A 74 -4.40 -5.16 13.64
C LYS A 74 -4.79 -6.56 13.21
N PRO A 75 -5.92 -7.08 13.69
CA PRO A 75 -6.40 -8.38 13.21
C PRO A 75 -6.73 -8.31 11.73
N PHE A 76 -6.63 -9.44 11.05
CA PHE A 76 -6.91 -9.46 9.62
C PHE A 76 -8.33 -9.00 9.28
N SER A 77 -9.29 -9.19 10.19
CA SER A 77 -10.65 -8.70 9.96
C SER A 77 -10.68 -7.20 9.72
N ASP A 78 -9.84 -6.43 10.42
CA ASP A 78 -9.76 -4.98 10.22
C ASP A 78 -9.16 -4.66 8.84
N VAL A 79 -8.10 -5.36 8.46
CA VAL A 79 -7.46 -5.19 7.15
C VAL A 79 -8.47 -5.51 6.04
N LYS A 80 -9.15 -6.62 6.17
CA LYS A 80 -10.14 -7.07 5.20
C LYS A 80 -11.29 -6.08 5.06
N ASN A 81 -11.80 -5.58 6.19
CA ASN A 81 -12.90 -4.62 6.17
C ASN A 81 -12.49 -3.31 5.50
N LYS A 82 -11.29 -2.83 5.78
CA LYS A 82 -10.76 -1.63 5.14
C LYS A 82 -10.61 -1.85 3.63
N PHE A 83 -10.07 -2.99 3.25
CA PHE A 83 -9.90 -3.33 1.83
C PHE A 83 -11.25 -3.39 1.11
N LYS A 84 -12.24 -4.03 1.73
CA LYS A 84 -13.59 -4.12 1.15
C LYS A 84 -14.23 -2.74 1.01
N HIS A 85 -14.02 -1.88 1.99
CA HIS A 85 -14.53 -0.52 1.92
C HIS A 85 -13.91 0.23 0.74
N ASP A 86 -12.60 0.14 0.57
CA ASP A 86 -11.90 0.78 -0.53
C ASP A 86 -12.35 0.23 -1.89
N LEU A 87 -12.59 -1.08 -1.97
CA LEU A 87 -13.04 -1.71 -3.21
C LEU A 87 -14.33 -1.12 -3.76
N LYS A 88 -15.24 -0.71 -2.90
CA LYS A 88 -16.51 -0.13 -3.34
C LYS A 88 -16.31 1.12 -4.19
N GLY A 89 -15.34 1.95 -3.84
CA GLY A 89 -15.00 3.10 -4.64
C GLY A 89 -14.20 2.76 -5.88
N ILE A 90 -13.37 1.73 -5.80
CA ILE A 90 -12.47 1.35 -6.88
C ILE A 90 -13.22 0.67 -8.03
N THR A 91 -14.15 -0.22 -7.73
CA THR A 91 -14.87 -0.98 -8.76
C THR A 91 -15.65 -0.08 -9.70
N ALA A 92 -16.02 1.12 -9.25
CA ALA A 92 -16.71 2.08 -10.09
C ALA A 92 -15.79 2.73 -11.13
N ASN A 93 -14.47 2.57 -11.02
CA ASN A 93 -13.50 3.26 -11.86
C ASN A 93 -12.91 2.43 -12.99
N ASN A 94 -13.33 1.18 -13.11
CA ASN A 94 -12.96 0.33 -14.25
C ASN A 94 -11.45 0.22 -14.42
N VAL A 95 -10.76 -0.26 -13.39
CA VAL A 95 -9.30 -0.35 -13.40
C VAL A 95 -8.82 -1.75 -13.74
N ALA A 96 -7.59 -1.84 -14.26
CA ALA A 96 -6.96 -3.11 -14.58
C ALA A 96 -6.43 -3.80 -13.34
N GLY A 97 -6.03 -3.03 -12.31
CA GLY A 97 -5.46 -3.62 -11.12
C GLY A 97 -5.50 -2.69 -9.92
N ILE A 98 -5.22 -3.27 -8.78
CA ILE A 98 -5.18 -2.59 -7.48
C ILE A 98 -3.85 -2.92 -6.81
N ALA A 99 -3.16 -1.89 -6.32
CA ALA A 99 -1.98 -2.06 -5.47
C ALA A 99 -2.39 -1.70 -4.05
N PHE A 100 -2.31 -2.65 -3.13
CA PHE A 100 -2.67 -2.44 -1.73
C PHE A 100 -1.39 -2.35 -0.92
N ILE A 101 -1.16 -1.20 -0.31
CA ILE A 101 0.07 -0.90 0.44
C ILE A 101 -0.31 -0.76 1.92
N THR A 102 0.24 -1.59 2.78
CA THR A 102 -0.11 -1.59 4.19
C THR A 102 1.09 -1.97 5.06
N ASN A 103 1.12 -1.41 6.27
CA ASN A 103 2.13 -1.79 7.26
C ASN A 103 1.75 -3.04 8.04
N GLN A 104 0.68 -3.72 7.64
CA GLN A 104 0.26 -4.96 8.29
C GLN A 104 0.85 -6.15 7.58
N GLU A 105 1.23 -7.18 8.34
CA GLU A 105 1.67 -8.43 7.71
C GLU A 105 0.45 -9.22 7.30
N ILE A 106 0.49 -9.75 6.08
CA ILE A 106 -0.64 -10.50 5.53
C ILE A 106 -0.12 -11.88 5.11
N THR A 107 -0.64 -12.91 5.76
CA THR A 107 -0.23 -14.30 5.47
C THR A 107 -0.63 -14.70 4.05
N ILE A 108 -0.02 -15.76 3.55
CA ILE A 108 -0.33 -16.28 2.22
C ILE A 108 -1.81 -16.62 2.11
N SER A 109 -2.38 -17.25 3.15
CA SER A 109 -3.81 -17.59 3.17
C SER A 109 -4.68 -16.34 3.09
N ASN A 110 -4.31 -15.31 3.84
CA ASN A 110 -5.07 -14.06 3.87
C ASN A 110 -4.95 -13.28 2.56
N ARG A 111 -3.80 -13.37 1.88
CA ARG A 111 -3.64 -12.77 0.54
C ARG A 111 -4.63 -13.38 -0.44
N LYS A 112 -4.83 -14.68 -0.36
CA LYS A 112 -5.80 -15.36 -1.24
C LYS A 112 -7.22 -14.88 -1.00
N ILE A 113 -7.55 -14.58 0.25
CA ILE A 113 -8.86 -14.01 0.58
C ILE A 113 -9.03 -12.66 -0.11
N LEU A 114 -8.03 -11.81 -0.04
CA LEU A 114 -8.09 -10.50 -0.69
C LEU A 114 -8.14 -10.64 -2.22
N GLU A 115 -7.38 -11.56 -2.78
CA GLU A 115 -7.40 -11.83 -4.23
C GLU A 115 -8.79 -12.25 -4.69
N ASN A 116 -9.45 -13.09 -3.91
CA ASN A 116 -10.81 -13.54 -4.25
C ASN A 116 -11.82 -12.38 -4.24
N LEU A 117 -11.59 -11.38 -3.39
CA LEU A 117 -12.49 -10.24 -3.32
C LEU A 117 -12.44 -9.37 -4.58
N VAL A 118 -11.31 -9.30 -5.26
CA VAL A 118 -11.15 -8.48 -6.46
C VAL A 118 -11.54 -9.21 -7.75
N GLY A 119 -11.75 -10.51 -7.67
CA GLY A 119 -12.15 -11.30 -8.84
C GLY A 119 -11.08 -11.32 -9.91
N GLU A 120 -11.45 -10.89 -11.11
CA GLU A 120 -10.54 -10.90 -12.25
C GLU A 120 -9.59 -9.69 -12.29
N THR A 121 -9.78 -8.70 -11.43
CA THR A 121 -8.89 -7.56 -11.34
C THR A 121 -7.56 -7.99 -10.75
N ASP A 122 -6.46 -7.55 -11.32
CA ASP A 122 -5.13 -7.85 -10.79
C ASP A 122 -4.96 -7.21 -9.41
N LEU A 123 -4.26 -7.90 -8.53
CA LEU A 123 -3.98 -7.39 -7.20
C LEU A 123 -2.51 -7.57 -6.87
N ARG A 124 -1.86 -6.47 -6.46
CA ARG A 124 -0.52 -6.52 -5.88
C ARG A 124 -0.61 -6.06 -4.45
N ILE A 125 -0.05 -6.86 -3.55
CA ILE A 125 -0.09 -6.56 -2.12
C ILE A 125 1.33 -6.25 -1.65
N TYR A 126 1.49 -5.06 -1.08
CA TYR A 126 2.74 -4.63 -0.46
C TYR A 126 2.51 -4.62 1.05
N HIS A 127 2.76 -5.77 1.66
CA HIS A 127 2.57 -5.97 3.10
C HIS A 127 3.85 -5.64 3.87
N LEU A 128 3.78 -5.75 5.19
CA LEU A 128 4.84 -5.30 6.08
C LEU A 128 6.23 -5.81 5.69
N GLU A 129 6.40 -7.13 5.58
CA GLU A 129 7.71 -7.67 5.26
C GLU A 129 8.19 -7.29 3.86
N ARG A 130 7.28 -7.24 2.91
CA ARG A 130 7.65 -6.84 1.56
C ARG A 130 8.12 -5.39 1.52
N ILE A 131 7.44 -4.51 2.24
CA ILE A 131 7.85 -3.10 2.33
C ILE A 131 9.21 -3.00 3.01
N ALA A 132 9.40 -3.73 4.11
CA ALA A 132 10.67 -3.71 4.82
C ALA A 132 11.82 -4.16 3.92
N ASN A 133 11.61 -5.23 3.15
CA ASN A 133 12.62 -5.72 2.22
C ASN A 133 12.93 -4.69 1.14
N LEU A 134 11.92 -4.01 0.63
CA LEU A 134 12.12 -2.96 -0.38
C LEU A 134 12.92 -1.80 0.19
N LEU A 135 12.58 -1.34 1.39
CA LEU A 135 13.28 -0.23 2.03
C LEU A 135 14.74 -0.55 2.31
N ASP A 136 15.03 -1.79 2.64
CA ASP A 136 16.39 -2.23 2.92
C ASP A 136 17.18 -2.57 1.64
N SER A 137 16.53 -2.52 0.49
CA SER A 137 17.17 -2.82 -0.79
C SER A 137 17.90 -1.58 -1.34
N PRO A 138 18.90 -1.78 -2.20
CA PRO A 138 19.60 -0.64 -2.84
C PRO A 138 18.67 0.29 -3.62
N LYS A 139 17.57 -0.22 -4.14
CA LYS A 139 16.61 0.60 -4.88
C LYS A 139 16.03 1.73 -4.07
N MET A 140 15.96 1.56 -2.75
CA MET A 140 15.34 2.54 -1.87
C MET A 140 16.29 3.15 -0.85
N TYR A 141 17.58 3.11 -1.12
CA TYR A 141 18.57 3.67 -0.19
C TYR A 141 18.36 5.15 0.13
N GLY A 142 17.76 5.90 -0.77
CA GLY A 142 17.48 7.31 -0.53
C GLY A 142 16.24 7.57 0.30
N VAL A 143 15.41 6.55 0.53
CA VAL A 143 14.16 6.70 1.26
C VAL A 143 14.41 6.47 2.75
N ARG A 144 13.93 7.39 3.58
CA ARG A 144 14.09 7.29 5.03
C ARG A 144 12.73 7.23 5.70
N LEU A 145 12.68 6.43 6.72
CA LEU A 145 11.49 6.37 7.59
C LEU A 145 11.57 7.42 8.67
#